data_c85bddf97ac116c0a171ffb200be9708
#
_entry.id   c85bddf97ac116c0a171ffb200be9708
#
_cell.length_a   1.000
_cell.length_b   1.000
_cell.length_c   1.000
_cell.angle_alpha   90.00
_cell.angle_beta   90.00
_cell.angle_gamma   90.00
#
_symmetry.space_group_name_H-M   'P 1'
#
loop_
_entity.id
_entity.type
_entity.pdbx_description
1 polymer ?
#
loop_
_entity_poly.entity_id
_entity_poly.type
_entity_poly.pdbx_seq_one_letter_code
_entity_poly.pdbx_strand_id
1 'polypeptide(L)'
;MRAVVRWSLCCAGLAGGLSPLTAQAWTRIGETQEVTLFVNRKSIERDDNIRRVWEMQDLKTPDAEGVRSRRYLNEYDCTYKMHRLGQMTSYAGPKLTGKKVAEVKEMGYWRKIPPNGVFVLTYIAVCVE
;
A
#
# COMPACT_ATOMS: atom_id res chain seq x y z
N MET A 1 35.97 -14.72 -37.77
CA MET A 1 35.59 -14.69 -37.35
C MET A 1 34.92 -14.41 -36.57
N ARG A 2 34.53 -14.40 -36.37
CA ARG A 2 33.99 -14.20 -35.69
C ARG A 2 33.50 -13.90 -34.78
N ALA A 3 33.18 -13.88 -34.47
CA ALA A 3 32.77 -13.72 -33.62
C ALA A 3 32.21 -13.11 -32.97
N VAL A 4 31.89 -13.02 -32.71
CA VAL A 4 31.37 -12.56 -32.09
C VAL A 4 30.66 -12.26 -31.46
N VAL A 5 30.31 -12.33 -31.18
CA VAL A 5 29.69 -12.08 -30.61
C VAL A 5 29.03 -12.02 -29.87
N ARG A 6 28.52 -12.17 -29.61
CA ARG A 6 27.88 -12.27 -28.97
C ARG A 6 27.67 -11.85 -27.99
N TRP A 7 27.53 -11.79 -27.60
CA TRP A 7 27.37 -11.56 -26.58
C TRP A 7 26.69 -10.72 -26.11
N SER A 8 26.58 -10.64 -26.26
CA SER A 8 26.07 -9.89 -25.84
C SER A 8 25.06 -9.88 -25.29
N LEU A 9 24.77 -10.18 -25.33
CA LEU A 9 23.91 -10.24 -24.88
C LEU A 9 23.40 -10.29 -23.92
N CYS A 10 23.28 -10.57 -23.88
CA CYS A 10 22.69 -10.88 -23.09
C CYS A 10 22.39 -10.29 -22.10
N CYS A 11 22.74 -10.35 -21.78
CA CYS A 11 22.70 -9.90 -20.67
C CYS A 11 21.85 -9.04 -20.40
N ALA A 12 21.93 -8.54 -21.03
CA ALA A 12 21.25 -7.55 -20.85
C ALA A 12 20.02 -7.81 -20.28
N GLY A 13 19.44 -8.42 -20.83
CA GLY A 13 18.24 -8.51 -20.49
C GLY A 13 17.99 -8.77 -19.16
N LEU A 14 18.76 -9.37 -18.62
CA LEU A 14 18.46 -9.71 -17.41
C LEU A 14 18.22 -8.72 -16.55
N ALA A 15 19.05 -7.96 -16.51
CA ALA A 15 19.00 -7.03 -15.55
C ALA A 15 17.78 -6.32 -15.45
N GLY A 16 17.35 -5.85 -16.47
CA GLY A 16 16.27 -4.99 -16.39
C GLY A 16 15.05 -5.57 -15.91
N GLY A 17 14.86 -6.77 -16.12
CA GLY A 17 13.61 -7.31 -15.85
C GLY A 17 13.25 -7.44 -14.43
N LEU A 18 14.19 -7.39 -13.57
CA LEU A 18 13.85 -7.67 -12.24
C LEU A 18 13.35 -6.57 -11.42
N SER A 19 13.95 -5.47 -11.48
CA SER A 19 13.66 -4.44 -10.52
C SER A 19 12.27 -3.91 -10.54
N PRO A 20 11.64 -3.67 -11.65
CA PRO A 20 10.35 -3.02 -11.61
C PRO A 20 9.26 -3.84 -10.96
N LEU A 21 9.41 -5.11 -10.97
CA LEU A 21 8.36 -5.93 -10.47
C LEU A 21 8.16 -5.84 -9.00
N THR A 22 9.20 -5.59 -8.27
CA THR A 22 9.06 -5.62 -6.85
C THR A 22 8.89 -4.26 -6.24
N ALA A 23 9.13 -3.24 -7.00
CA ALA A 23 9.10 -1.91 -6.43
C ALA A 23 7.69 -1.37 -6.43
N GLN A 24 7.16 -1.08 -5.26
CA GLN A 24 5.93 -0.34 -5.15
C GLN A 24 6.28 1.05 -4.71
N ALA A 25 5.70 2.03 -5.37
CA ALA A 25 6.00 3.41 -5.05
C ALA A 25 5.12 3.87 -3.91
N TRP A 26 5.57 3.70 -2.70
CA TRP A 26 4.85 4.14 -1.51
C TRP A 26 5.20 5.59 -1.21
N THR A 27 4.19 6.43 -1.14
CA THR A 27 4.36 7.84 -0.82
C THR A 27 3.87 8.06 0.60
N ARG A 28 4.71 8.68 1.42
CA ARG A 28 4.31 8.97 2.79
C ARG A 28 3.27 10.09 2.77
N ILE A 29 2.15 9.86 3.45
CA ILE A 29 1.07 10.84 3.54
C ILE A 29 1.13 11.59 4.87
N GLY A 30 1.45 10.90 5.96
CA GLY A 30 1.51 11.51 7.27
C GLY A 30 1.69 10.47 8.34
N GLU A 31 1.55 10.89 9.59
CA GLU A 31 1.73 9.97 10.71
C GLU A 31 0.91 10.39 11.90
N THR A 32 0.63 9.43 12.75
CA THR A 32 0.08 9.65 14.08
C THR A 32 1.12 9.18 15.08
N GLN A 33 0.75 9.14 16.36
CA GLN A 33 1.67 8.62 17.35
C GLN A 33 1.90 7.13 17.19
N GLU A 34 0.96 6.43 16.57
CA GLU A 34 1.07 4.98 16.44
C GLU A 34 1.59 4.50 15.10
N VAL A 35 1.28 5.21 14.02
CA VAL A 35 1.60 4.69 12.69
C VAL A 35 2.08 5.79 11.75
N THR A 36 2.85 5.39 10.75
CA THR A 36 3.15 6.23 9.60
C THR A 36 2.35 5.65 8.44
N LEU A 37 1.67 6.52 7.70
CA LEU A 37 0.79 6.11 6.61
C LEU A 37 1.41 6.41 5.26
N PHE A 38 1.35 5.43 4.38
CA PHE A 38 1.82 5.57 3.00
C PHE A 38 0.70 5.15 2.06
N VAL A 39 0.68 5.73 0.87
CA VAL A 39 -0.26 5.31 -0.18
C VAL A 39 0.52 5.02 -1.45
N ASN A 40 -0.02 4.14 -2.26
CA ASN A 40 0.48 3.91 -3.60
C ASN A 40 -0.36 4.77 -4.53
N ARG A 41 0.14 5.94 -4.91
CA ARG A 41 -0.65 6.88 -5.70
C ARG A 41 -1.04 6.33 -7.06
N LYS A 42 -0.22 5.46 -7.61
CA LYS A 42 -0.54 4.88 -8.92
C LYS A 42 -1.66 3.87 -8.84
N SER A 43 -2.01 3.41 -7.65
CA SER A 43 -3.09 2.45 -7.49
C SER A 43 -4.46 3.10 -7.35
N ILE A 44 -4.53 4.43 -7.34
CA ILE A 44 -5.80 5.10 -7.09
C ILE A 44 -6.74 4.89 -8.27
N GLU A 45 -7.91 4.34 -8.00
CA GLU A 45 -8.96 4.13 -8.99
C GLU A 45 -10.16 4.95 -8.62
N ARG A 46 -10.78 5.54 -9.62
CA ARG A 46 -11.98 6.35 -9.44
C ARG A 46 -13.16 5.62 -10.05
N ASP A 47 -14.22 5.50 -9.28
CA ASP A 47 -15.46 4.90 -9.74
C ASP A 47 -16.58 5.76 -9.18
N ASP A 48 -17.01 6.76 -9.94
CA ASP A 48 -18.00 7.72 -9.52
C ASP A 48 -17.53 8.41 -8.23
N ASN A 49 -18.26 8.29 -7.12
CA ASN A 49 -17.85 8.91 -5.87
C ASN A 49 -16.99 8.00 -5.01
N ILE A 50 -16.59 6.85 -5.51
CA ILE A 50 -15.75 5.92 -4.77
C ILE A 50 -14.31 6.09 -5.23
N ARG A 51 -13.39 6.00 -4.27
CA ARG A 51 -11.95 5.97 -4.57
C ARG A 51 -11.39 4.71 -3.94
N ARG A 52 -10.56 4.01 -4.68
CA ARG A 52 -9.96 2.77 -4.21
C ARG A 52 -8.46 2.93 -4.26
N VAL A 53 -7.76 2.64 -3.18
CA VAL A 53 -6.33 2.88 -3.12
C VAL A 53 -5.65 1.88 -2.20
N TRP A 54 -4.44 1.46 -2.54
CA TRP A 54 -3.63 0.65 -1.66
C TRP A 54 -2.89 1.53 -0.68
N GLU A 55 -2.96 1.18 0.59
CA GLU A 55 -2.31 1.90 1.68
C GLU A 55 -1.39 0.95 2.43
N MET A 56 -0.38 1.52 3.07
CA MET A 56 0.51 0.78 3.95
C MET A 56 0.64 1.55 5.24
N GLN A 57 0.55 0.83 6.36
CA GLN A 57 0.82 1.40 7.67
C GLN A 57 2.08 0.78 8.23
N ASP A 58 2.97 1.64 8.70
CA ASP A 58 4.16 1.21 9.40
C ASP A 58 3.92 1.55 10.86
N LEU A 59 3.76 0.54 11.70
CA LEU A 59 3.48 0.76 13.11
C LEU A 59 4.77 1.13 13.81
N LYS A 60 4.72 2.13 14.67
CA LYS A 60 5.93 2.59 15.35
C LYS A 60 6.41 1.59 16.38
N THR A 61 5.48 0.81 16.94
CA THR A 61 5.84 -0.34 17.77
C THR A 61 4.94 -1.49 17.36
N PRO A 62 5.38 -2.73 17.52
CA PRO A 62 4.52 -3.86 17.19
C PRO A 62 3.26 -3.87 18.03
N ASP A 63 2.15 -4.31 17.43
CA ASP A 63 0.92 -4.44 18.19
C ASP A 63 0.93 -5.76 19.00
N ALA A 64 -0.18 -6.03 19.67
CA ALA A 64 -0.26 -7.20 20.55
C ALA A 64 -0.08 -8.52 19.81
N GLU A 65 -0.31 -8.53 18.51
CA GLU A 65 -0.18 -9.74 17.72
C GLU A 65 1.16 -9.82 16.99
N GLY A 66 2.04 -8.87 17.24
CA GLY A 66 3.34 -8.89 16.61
C GLY A 66 3.38 -8.24 15.25
N VAL A 67 2.35 -7.50 14.86
CA VAL A 67 2.32 -6.83 13.57
C VAL A 67 3.12 -5.54 13.65
N ARG A 68 4.02 -5.34 12.70
CA ARG A 68 4.81 -4.12 12.61
C ARG A 68 4.48 -3.31 11.37
N SER A 69 3.91 -3.93 10.35
CA SER A 69 3.44 -3.20 9.19
C SER A 69 2.35 -3.99 8.50
N ARG A 70 1.54 -3.29 7.69
CA ARG A 70 0.46 -3.94 6.96
C ARG A 70 0.12 -3.14 5.72
N ARG A 71 -0.33 -3.83 4.69
CA ARG A 71 -0.89 -3.20 3.52
C ARG A 71 -2.31 -3.67 3.33
N TYR A 72 -3.13 -2.81 2.76
CA TYR A 72 -4.53 -3.14 2.58
C TYR A 72 -5.13 -2.26 1.50
N LEU A 73 -6.23 -2.74 0.93
CA LEU A 73 -7.01 -1.95 0.01
C LEU A 73 -8.01 -1.15 0.83
N ASN A 74 -8.11 0.15 0.56
CA ASN A 74 -9.07 1.01 1.25
C ASN A 74 -9.96 1.66 0.20
N GLU A 75 -11.27 1.58 0.42
CA GLU A 75 -12.23 2.25 -0.43
C GLU A 75 -12.84 3.41 0.34
N TYR A 76 -12.92 4.54 -0.32
CA TYR A 76 -13.48 5.76 0.27
C TYR A 76 -14.72 6.18 -0.49
N ASP A 77 -15.78 6.49 0.25
CA ASP A 77 -16.99 7.09 -0.32
C ASP A 77 -16.87 8.58 -0.08
N CYS A 78 -16.58 9.33 -1.14
CA CYS A 78 -16.31 10.76 -1.01
C CYS A 78 -17.57 11.57 -0.71
N THR A 79 -18.73 11.03 -1.06
CA THR A 79 -20.00 11.71 -0.80
C THR A 79 -20.41 11.57 0.67
N TYR A 80 -20.34 10.37 1.21
CA TYR A 80 -20.82 10.12 2.56
C TYR A 80 -19.69 10.06 3.60
N LYS A 81 -18.45 10.26 3.18
CA LYS A 81 -17.28 10.29 4.07
C LYS A 81 -17.17 9.00 4.85
N MET A 82 -17.21 7.90 4.14
CA MET A 82 -17.10 6.58 4.73
C MET A 82 -15.95 5.83 4.07
N HIS A 83 -15.52 4.76 4.70
CA HIS A 83 -14.50 3.91 4.11
C HIS A 83 -14.69 2.47 4.54
N ARG A 84 -14.04 1.56 3.84
CA ARG A 84 -13.97 0.16 4.22
C ARG A 84 -12.64 -0.42 3.79
N LEU A 85 -12.16 -1.35 4.62
CA LEU A 85 -10.85 -1.96 4.42
C LEU A 85 -10.99 -3.41 4.01
N GLY A 86 -10.07 -3.89 3.22
CA GLY A 86 -10.04 -5.29 2.88
C GLY A 86 -8.71 -5.69 2.28
N GLN A 87 -8.61 -6.98 1.97
CA GLN A 87 -7.40 -7.52 1.35
C GLN A 87 -6.15 -7.13 2.10
N MET A 88 -6.19 -7.29 3.41
CA MET A 88 -5.10 -6.84 4.28
C MET A 88 -4.10 -7.95 4.49
N THR A 89 -2.81 -7.61 4.39
CA THR A 89 -1.73 -8.51 4.75
C THR A 89 -0.86 -7.82 5.79
N SER A 90 -0.60 -8.52 6.89
CA SER A 90 0.16 -7.98 8.01
C SER A 90 1.49 -8.69 8.16
N TYR A 91 2.52 -7.95 8.53
CA TYR A 91 3.88 -8.44 8.59
C TYR A 91 4.52 -8.13 9.93
N ALA A 92 5.48 -8.97 10.32
CA ALA A 92 6.17 -8.80 11.60
C ALA A 92 7.27 -7.74 11.55
N GLY A 93 7.73 -7.35 10.39
CA GLY A 93 8.76 -6.34 10.25
C GLY A 93 8.24 -5.05 9.66
N PRO A 94 9.05 -4.00 9.66
CA PRO A 94 8.62 -2.72 9.12
C PRO A 94 8.55 -2.74 7.60
N LYS A 95 7.72 -1.89 7.05
CA LYS A 95 7.62 -1.69 5.60
C LYS A 95 7.44 -2.99 4.84
N LEU A 96 6.52 -3.80 5.34
CA LEU A 96 6.08 -5.05 4.70
C LEU A 96 7.21 -6.09 4.61
N THR A 97 8.05 -6.13 5.63
CA THR A 97 9.14 -7.11 5.68
C THR A 97 8.88 -8.12 6.79
N GLY A 98 9.69 -9.15 6.79
CA GLY A 98 9.60 -10.16 7.81
C GLY A 98 8.48 -11.14 7.54
N LYS A 99 8.14 -11.89 8.57
CA LYS A 99 7.18 -12.95 8.46
C LYS A 99 5.77 -12.40 8.29
N LYS A 100 4.99 -13.03 7.43
CA LYS A 100 3.57 -12.69 7.29
C LYS A 100 2.86 -13.18 8.55
N VAL A 101 2.13 -12.29 9.19
CA VAL A 101 1.43 -12.60 10.43
C VAL A 101 -0.03 -12.98 10.17
N ALA A 102 -0.67 -12.27 9.25
CA ALA A 102 -2.10 -12.50 9.01
C ALA A 102 -2.48 -12.01 7.63
N GLU A 103 -3.59 -12.52 7.14
CA GLU A 103 -4.09 -12.13 5.83
C GLU A 103 -5.62 -12.16 5.86
N VAL A 104 -6.26 -11.08 5.41
CA VAL A 104 -7.71 -10.99 5.30
C VAL A 104 -8.00 -10.66 3.84
N LYS A 105 -8.86 -11.45 3.20
CA LYS A 105 -9.08 -11.29 1.77
C LYS A 105 -10.34 -10.52 1.42
N GLU A 106 -11.32 -10.49 2.29
CA GLU A 106 -12.59 -9.85 1.98
C GLU A 106 -12.63 -8.41 2.44
N MET A 107 -13.44 -7.60 1.76
CA MET A 107 -13.67 -6.23 2.20
C MET A 107 -14.58 -6.24 3.42
N GLY A 108 -14.31 -5.32 4.33
CA GLY A 108 -15.15 -5.14 5.51
C GLY A 108 -16.37 -4.28 5.22
N TYR A 109 -16.98 -3.81 6.29
CA TYR A 109 -18.18 -2.99 6.18
C TYR A 109 -17.82 -1.52 6.04
N TRP A 110 -18.71 -0.77 5.40
CA TRP A 110 -18.58 0.67 5.35
C TRP A 110 -18.74 1.24 6.74
N ARG A 111 -17.86 2.18 7.09
CA ARG A 111 -17.93 2.83 8.39
C ARG A 111 -17.46 4.28 8.23
N LYS A 112 -17.84 5.12 9.16
CA LYS A 112 -17.44 6.51 9.11
C LYS A 112 -15.96 6.63 9.32
N ILE A 113 -15.36 7.61 8.64
CA ILE A 113 -13.94 7.86 8.78
C ILE A 113 -13.71 8.57 10.10
N PRO A 114 -12.88 8.02 10.99
CA PRO A 114 -12.63 8.68 12.28
C PRO A 114 -11.94 10.03 12.05
N PRO A 115 -12.42 11.09 12.64
CA PRO A 115 -11.87 12.42 12.34
C PRO A 115 -10.46 12.63 12.87
N ASN A 116 -10.07 11.86 13.87
CA ASN A 116 -8.74 12.02 14.46
C ASN A 116 -7.79 10.89 14.06
N GLY A 117 -8.20 10.04 13.14
CA GLY A 117 -7.39 8.90 12.78
C GLY A 117 -6.57 9.16 11.54
N VAL A 118 -5.83 8.13 11.14
CA VAL A 118 -4.94 8.24 10.01
C VAL A 118 -5.69 8.23 8.68
N PHE A 119 -6.90 7.65 8.64
CA PHE A 119 -7.62 7.49 7.37
C PHE A 119 -8.11 8.81 6.79
N VAL A 120 -8.32 9.82 7.64
CA VAL A 120 -8.77 11.10 7.12
C VAL A 120 -7.70 11.71 6.22
N LEU A 121 -6.44 11.35 6.44
CA LEU A 121 -5.35 11.89 5.62
C LEU A 121 -5.49 11.40 4.17
N THR A 122 -5.75 10.13 3.98
CA THR A 122 -5.95 9.62 2.62
C THR A 122 -7.27 10.13 2.03
N TYR A 123 -8.31 10.21 2.88
CA TYR A 123 -9.59 10.74 2.40
C TYR A 123 -9.39 12.11 1.76
N ILE A 124 -8.65 12.99 2.45
CA ILE A 124 -8.40 14.32 1.91
C ILE A 124 -7.60 14.22 0.61
N ALA A 125 -6.61 13.34 0.60
CA ALA A 125 -5.76 13.22 -0.57
C ALA A 125 -6.49 12.71 -1.82
N VAL A 126 -7.50 11.87 -1.66
CA VAL A 126 -8.17 11.27 -2.81
C VAL A 126 -9.55 11.87 -3.11
N CYS A 127 -10.17 12.51 -2.16
CA CYS A 127 -11.53 13.04 -2.33
C CYS A 127 -11.60 14.54 -2.48
N VAL A 128 -10.59 15.27 -1.99
CA VAL A 128 -10.65 16.73 -1.92
C VAL A 128 -9.62 17.33 -2.83
N GLU A 129 -9.30 16.92 -3.90
CA GLU A 129 -8.34 17.57 -4.73
C GLU A 129 -8.97 18.50 -5.75
#